data_120e876e5285953ef610f8d03e8e5f76
#
_entry.id   120e876e5285953ef610f8d03e8e5f76
#
_cell.length_a   1.000
_cell.length_b   1.000
_cell.length_c   1.000
_cell.angle_alpha   90.00
_cell.angle_beta   90.00
_cell.angle_gamma   90.00
#
_symmetry.space_group_name_H-M   'P 1'
#
loop_
_entity.id
_entity.type
_entity.pdbx_description
1 polymer ?
#
loop_
_entity_poly.entity_id
_entity_poly.type
_entity_poly.pdbx_seq_one_letter_code
_entity_poly.pdbx_strand_id
1 'polypeptide(L)'
;MNRHSSLVIGIIILLVVVFTFGAGCTGQQNGMGTTQNAGSIVTLPAPSALSTGVPAPVVSKTGTCTPMTIIQTDGKEVTLPCNPRRIIVANANAAEMVIGTGAGDRIVGVTDSTLRVPYIMDKIPTAVSIGDWQVPNIERMFSLNPDIVIAYSSSKPKNLDLIIASNISIITLDCFKLSTLASDARALGKITGKMNEAEVYARMVEDSIAQVNGWIKKIPSEKYPEVYFEMYTEYTAAAPGSGADEMLTAAGGKNIAAGVSASSIKVSPEWVVARQPEYIFKVVSSSDTRPYSEILAELKNRPGWSTIPAVQNDRVYVLANDIVYGPRAYVGLVWIAQILHPDEFWDMHPRNMLIDYNNRYVNGTNTTMVIYP
;
A
#
# COMPACT_ATOMS: atom_id res chain seq x y z
N MET A 1 -64.76 -0.59 20.67
CA MET A 1 -65.16 0.83 20.88
C MET A 1 -63.92 1.70 20.70
N ASN A 2 -63.98 2.53 19.66
CA ASN A 2 -63.32 3.83 19.40
C ASN A 2 -61.82 3.99 19.66
N ARG A 3 -61.02 4.13 18.56
CA ARG A 3 -60.60 5.35 17.80
C ARG A 3 -59.61 6.22 18.59
N HIS A 4 -58.38 6.47 18.10
CA HIS A 4 -58.07 7.53 17.14
C HIS A 4 -56.66 7.38 16.57
N SER A 5 -56.62 7.45 15.24
CA SER A 5 -55.42 7.70 14.43
C SER A 5 -54.99 9.16 14.58
N SER A 6 -53.69 9.42 14.61
CA SER A 6 -53.12 10.75 14.31
C SER A 6 -51.96 10.61 13.38
N LEU A 7 -52.20 11.00 12.15
CA LEU A 7 -51.26 11.15 11.05
C LEU A 7 -50.54 12.50 11.22
N VAL A 8 -49.22 12.53 11.33
CA VAL A 8 -48.47 13.78 11.27
C VAL A 8 -47.67 13.77 9.97
N ILE A 9 -48.14 14.63 9.04
CA ILE A 9 -47.47 14.93 7.77
C ILE A 9 -46.40 15.99 8.06
N GLY A 10 -45.14 15.66 7.93
CA GLY A 10 -44.03 16.60 7.98
C GLY A 10 -43.68 17.10 6.59
N ILE A 11 -43.85 18.38 6.36
CA ILE A 11 -43.56 19.12 5.12
C ILE A 11 -42.03 19.29 5.00
N ILE A 12 -41.47 18.78 3.91
CA ILE A 12 -40.09 19.04 3.50
C ILE A 12 -40.07 20.36 2.74
N ILE A 13 -39.44 21.39 3.30
CA ILE A 13 -39.16 22.66 2.61
C ILE A 13 -37.81 22.50 1.89
N LEU A 14 -37.90 22.48 0.56
CA LEU A 14 -36.74 22.50 -0.34
C LEU A 14 -36.32 23.97 -0.55
N LEU A 15 -35.16 24.35 -0.03
CA LEU A 15 -34.57 25.68 -0.23
C LEU A 15 -33.67 25.63 -1.47
N VAL A 16 -34.19 26.15 -2.59
CA VAL A 16 -33.41 26.38 -3.83
C VAL A 16 -32.78 27.76 -3.73
N VAL A 17 -31.45 27.82 -3.65
CA VAL A 17 -30.69 29.07 -3.76
C VAL A 17 -30.27 29.23 -5.22
N VAL A 18 -30.89 30.21 -5.89
CA VAL A 18 -30.54 30.64 -7.25
C VAL A 18 -29.51 31.74 -7.15
N PHE A 19 -28.29 31.50 -7.64
CA PHE A 19 -27.28 32.55 -7.88
C PHE A 19 -27.49 33.14 -9.27
N THR A 20 -27.93 34.41 -9.34
CA THR A 20 -27.98 35.20 -10.57
C THR A 20 -26.63 35.85 -10.83
N PHE A 21 -26.09 35.62 -12.03
CA PHE A 21 -24.95 36.36 -12.58
C PHE A 21 -25.45 37.76 -13.03
N GLY A 22 -24.85 38.82 -12.47
CA GLY A 22 -24.96 40.19 -12.97
C GLY A 22 -23.75 40.55 -13.79
N ALA A 23 -23.96 40.74 -15.10
CA ALA A 23 -23.02 41.41 -15.99
C ALA A 23 -23.17 42.94 -15.86
N GLY A 24 -22.03 43.61 -15.69
CA GLY A 24 -21.98 45.07 -15.73
C GLY A 24 -20.77 45.54 -16.50
N CYS A 25 -20.98 45.93 -17.77
CA CYS A 25 -20.06 46.74 -18.58
C CYS A 25 -20.26 48.22 -18.26
N THR A 26 -19.16 48.97 -18.08
CA THR A 26 -18.99 50.40 -18.47
C THR A 26 -17.49 50.67 -18.44
N GLY A 27 -16.86 51.00 -19.40
CA GLY A 27 -16.50 51.91 -20.40
C GLY A 27 -16.10 53.30 -19.91
N GLN A 28 -14.83 53.67 -20.09
CA GLN A 28 -14.48 55.07 -20.33
C GLN A 28 -13.11 55.18 -21.02
N GLN A 29 -13.15 55.78 -22.23
CA GLN A 29 -12.03 56.30 -23.01
C GLN A 29 -11.61 57.65 -22.47
N ASN A 30 -10.30 57.96 -22.63
CA ASN A 30 -9.70 59.26 -22.93
C ASN A 30 -8.18 59.03 -22.97
N GLY A 31 -7.34 59.39 -23.92
CA GLY A 31 -7.41 60.40 -24.98
C GLY A 31 -6.03 60.91 -25.20
N MET A 32 -5.56 60.84 -26.46
CA MET A 32 -4.56 61.68 -27.14
C MET A 32 -3.13 61.85 -26.61
N GLY A 33 -2.18 61.60 -27.48
CA GLY A 33 -0.79 62.10 -27.41
C GLY A 33 0.08 61.52 -28.53
N THR A 34 -0.08 62.08 -29.76
CA THR A 34 0.79 61.89 -30.93
C THR A 34 2.16 62.51 -30.73
N THR A 35 3.25 61.80 -30.97
CA THR A 35 4.44 62.37 -31.64
C THR A 35 5.15 61.33 -32.45
N GLN A 36 5.17 61.57 -33.76
CA GLN A 36 6.01 60.88 -34.75
C GLN A 36 7.48 61.29 -34.47
N ASN A 37 8.36 60.31 -34.58
CA ASN A 37 9.72 60.59 -35.03
C ASN A 37 10.22 59.44 -35.89
N ALA A 38 10.47 59.78 -37.15
CA ALA A 38 11.07 58.89 -38.12
C ALA A 38 12.58 58.74 -37.85
N GLY A 39 13.09 57.54 -37.83
CA GLY A 39 14.51 57.24 -37.70
C GLY A 39 14.86 55.95 -38.41
N SER A 40 15.38 56.15 -39.60
CA SER A 40 16.26 55.31 -40.44
C SER A 40 16.40 53.80 -40.15
N ILE A 41 15.96 53.04 -41.09
CA ILE A 41 16.25 51.63 -41.25
C ILE A 41 17.71 51.46 -41.67
N VAL A 42 18.53 50.86 -40.81
CA VAL A 42 19.84 50.31 -41.15
C VAL A 42 19.66 48.81 -41.31
N THR A 43 19.68 48.37 -42.57
CA THR A 43 19.73 46.93 -42.95
C THR A 43 21.16 46.43 -42.72
N LEU A 44 21.34 45.53 -41.76
CA LEU A 44 22.55 44.72 -41.60
C LEU A 44 22.36 43.41 -42.37
N PRO A 45 23.40 42.88 -43.09
CA PRO A 45 23.32 41.67 -43.83
C PRO A 45 23.29 40.45 -42.91
N ALA A 46 22.47 39.45 -43.25
CA ALA A 46 22.36 38.16 -42.59
C ALA A 46 23.71 37.42 -42.60
N PRO A 47 24.14 36.84 -41.47
CA PRO A 47 25.29 35.94 -41.49
C PRO A 47 24.85 34.58 -42.08
N SER A 48 25.59 34.13 -43.04
CA SER A 48 25.48 32.81 -43.66
C SER A 48 25.63 31.70 -42.64
N ALA A 49 24.66 30.82 -42.59
CA ALA A 49 24.68 29.60 -41.80
C ALA A 49 25.80 28.65 -42.30
N LEU A 50 26.88 28.55 -41.55
CA LEU A 50 27.76 27.38 -41.64
C LEU A 50 27.16 26.29 -40.75
N SER A 51 26.48 25.36 -41.35
CA SER A 51 26.07 24.11 -40.77
C SER A 51 27.30 23.23 -40.55
N THR A 52 27.86 23.23 -39.35
CA THR A 52 28.68 22.15 -38.87
C THR A 52 27.83 21.30 -37.95
N GLY A 53 27.10 20.36 -38.56
CA GLY A 53 26.43 19.29 -37.84
C GLY A 53 27.46 18.42 -37.15
N VAL A 54 27.66 18.65 -35.83
CA VAL A 54 28.18 17.65 -34.95
C VAL A 54 26.97 16.79 -34.59
N PRO A 55 26.90 15.53 -35.05
CA PRO A 55 25.85 14.64 -34.59
C PRO A 55 26.04 14.50 -33.10
N ALA A 56 24.97 14.76 -32.33
CA ALA A 56 24.90 14.39 -30.91
C ALA A 56 25.32 12.91 -30.79
N PRO A 57 26.13 12.53 -29.78
CA PRO A 57 26.52 11.15 -29.63
C PRO A 57 25.25 10.32 -29.47
N VAL A 58 24.94 9.54 -30.50
CA VAL A 58 24.00 8.42 -30.39
C VAL A 58 24.69 7.49 -29.40
N VAL A 59 24.27 7.53 -28.14
CA VAL A 59 24.62 6.52 -27.16
C VAL A 59 24.04 5.23 -27.68
N SER A 60 24.88 4.49 -28.40
CA SER A 60 24.60 3.16 -28.86
C SER A 60 24.31 2.29 -27.64
N LYS A 61 23.04 1.91 -27.46
CA LYS A 61 22.60 0.88 -26.48
C LYS A 61 23.02 -0.51 -27.01
N THR A 62 24.29 -0.71 -27.30
CA THR A 62 24.84 -2.00 -27.73
C THR A 62 25.58 -2.70 -26.59
N GLY A 63 24.85 -3.00 -25.55
CA GLY A 63 25.06 -4.21 -24.78
C GLY A 63 23.91 -5.14 -25.12
N THR A 64 24.19 -6.34 -25.61
CA THR A 64 23.19 -7.39 -25.86
C THR A 64 22.62 -7.85 -24.49
N CYS A 65 21.71 -7.07 -23.97
CA CYS A 65 21.06 -7.39 -22.71
C CYS A 65 19.84 -8.28 -23.01
N THR A 66 19.84 -9.50 -22.50
CA THR A 66 18.77 -10.46 -22.72
C THR A 66 17.57 -10.10 -21.85
N PRO A 67 16.35 -10.03 -22.42
CA PRO A 67 15.12 -9.88 -21.62
C PRO A 67 15.05 -10.91 -20.51
N MET A 68 14.46 -10.52 -19.37
CA MET A 68 14.35 -11.41 -18.21
C MET A 68 12.92 -11.92 -18.05
N THR A 69 12.76 -13.20 -17.74
CA THR A 69 11.47 -13.78 -17.34
C THR A 69 11.36 -13.72 -15.83
N ILE A 70 10.24 -13.17 -15.33
CA ILE A 70 9.90 -13.02 -13.92
C ILE A 70 8.59 -13.74 -13.65
N ILE A 71 8.50 -14.43 -12.51
CA ILE A 71 7.26 -15.00 -12.00
C ILE A 71 6.60 -13.95 -11.12
N GLN A 72 5.34 -13.62 -11.43
CA GLN A 72 4.50 -12.68 -10.67
C GLN A 72 3.90 -13.34 -9.43
N THR A 73 3.33 -12.55 -8.52
CA THR A 73 2.67 -13.08 -7.31
C THR A 73 1.54 -14.08 -7.65
N ASP A 74 0.86 -13.92 -8.79
CA ASP A 74 -0.20 -14.85 -9.26
C ASP A 74 0.35 -16.12 -9.97
N GLY A 75 1.67 -16.30 -9.95
CA GLY A 75 2.36 -17.46 -10.56
C GLY A 75 2.58 -17.34 -12.07
N LYS A 76 2.08 -16.31 -12.72
CA LYS A 76 2.27 -16.11 -14.17
C LYS A 76 3.64 -15.56 -14.49
N GLU A 77 4.17 -16.00 -15.61
CA GLU A 77 5.42 -15.46 -16.15
C GLU A 77 5.18 -14.18 -16.95
N VAL A 78 6.09 -13.24 -16.83
CA VAL A 78 6.16 -12.03 -17.64
C VAL A 78 7.59 -11.81 -18.12
N THR A 79 7.76 -11.42 -19.38
CA THR A 79 9.05 -11.04 -19.94
C THR A 79 9.21 -9.52 -19.83
N LEU A 80 10.27 -9.08 -19.17
CA LEU A 80 10.60 -7.69 -18.93
C LEU A 80 11.88 -7.29 -19.69
N PRO A 81 12.06 -5.99 -20.00
CA PRO A 81 13.33 -5.49 -20.48
C PRO A 81 14.41 -5.75 -19.43
N CYS A 82 15.61 -6.01 -19.88
CA CYS A 82 16.74 -6.21 -18.98
C CYS A 82 17.17 -4.91 -18.30
N ASN A 83 17.58 -5.03 -17.04
CA ASN A 83 18.15 -3.94 -16.24
C ASN A 83 17.35 -2.62 -16.30
N PRO A 84 16.05 -2.61 -15.96
CA PRO A 84 15.22 -1.41 -15.97
C PRO A 84 15.81 -0.36 -15.03
N ARG A 85 15.89 0.89 -15.50
CA ARG A 85 16.47 2.01 -14.75
C ARG A 85 15.42 3.01 -14.30
N ARG A 86 14.26 2.99 -14.94
CA ARG A 86 13.15 3.90 -14.65
C ARG A 86 11.93 3.08 -14.29
N ILE A 87 11.68 2.99 -12.99
CA ILE A 87 10.64 2.12 -12.43
C ILE A 87 9.52 2.99 -11.87
N ILE A 88 8.29 2.79 -12.33
CA ILE A 88 7.11 3.28 -11.63
C ILE A 88 6.65 2.20 -10.67
N VAL A 89 6.43 2.57 -9.41
CA VAL A 89 5.93 1.64 -8.39
C VAL A 89 4.55 2.09 -7.90
N ALA A 90 3.51 1.43 -8.39
CA ALA A 90 2.12 1.67 -8.01
C ALA A 90 1.68 0.85 -6.77
N ASN A 91 2.64 0.42 -5.96
CA ASN A 91 2.48 -0.44 -4.80
C ASN A 91 3.47 -0.02 -3.71
N ALA A 92 3.00 0.54 -2.59
CA ALA A 92 3.86 1.05 -1.51
C ALA A 92 4.76 -0.04 -0.91
N ASN A 93 4.28 -1.29 -0.82
CA ASN A 93 5.04 -2.41 -0.28
C ASN A 93 6.22 -2.77 -1.20
N ALA A 94 5.98 -2.78 -2.53
CA ALA A 94 7.05 -2.98 -3.50
C ALA A 94 8.04 -1.80 -3.50
N ALA A 95 7.57 -0.55 -3.29
CA ALA A 95 8.47 0.60 -3.17
C ALA A 95 9.41 0.44 -1.97
N GLU A 96 8.89 0.04 -0.80
CA GLU A 96 9.71 -0.23 0.39
C GLU A 96 10.75 -1.33 0.12
N MET A 97 10.36 -2.43 -0.55
CA MET A 97 11.30 -3.50 -0.91
C MET A 97 12.36 -3.07 -1.92
N VAL A 98 12.00 -2.32 -2.97
CA VAL A 98 12.96 -1.79 -3.96
C VAL A 98 13.97 -0.87 -3.27
N ILE A 99 13.51 -0.01 -2.36
CA ILE A 99 14.39 0.86 -1.56
C ILE A 99 15.27 0.01 -0.65
N GLY A 100 14.69 -0.94 0.06
CA GLY A 100 15.39 -1.82 1.00
C GLY A 100 16.49 -2.65 0.36
N THR A 101 16.32 -3.05 -0.91
CA THR A 101 17.37 -3.73 -1.69
C THR A 101 18.41 -2.76 -2.28
N GLY A 102 18.32 -1.45 -2.01
CA GLY A 102 19.27 -0.45 -2.48
C GLY A 102 19.09 -0.04 -3.95
N ALA A 103 17.87 -0.11 -4.47
CA ALA A 103 17.54 0.30 -5.84
C ALA A 103 16.52 1.46 -5.89
N GLY A 104 16.37 2.21 -4.79
CA GLY A 104 15.44 3.32 -4.70
C GLY A 104 15.69 4.43 -5.72
N ASP A 105 16.94 4.65 -6.12
CA ASP A 105 17.36 5.60 -7.15
C ASP A 105 16.73 5.36 -8.53
N ARG A 106 16.18 4.17 -8.76
CA ARG A 106 15.47 3.81 -10.00
C ARG A 106 14.00 4.17 -9.99
N ILE A 107 13.43 4.50 -8.83
CA ILE A 107 12.01 4.84 -8.71
C ILE A 107 11.80 6.27 -9.20
N VAL A 108 11.02 6.40 -10.29
CA VAL A 108 10.72 7.70 -10.89
C VAL A 108 9.28 8.16 -10.63
N GLY A 109 8.39 7.24 -10.26
CA GLY A 109 7.00 7.54 -9.98
C GLY A 109 6.39 6.58 -8.97
N VAL A 110 5.52 7.11 -8.10
CA VAL A 110 4.79 6.37 -7.07
C VAL A 110 3.36 6.89 -6.94
N THR A 111 2.52 6.16 -6.23
CA THR A 111 1.12 6.58 -5.98
C THR A 111 1.02 7.68 -4.93
N ASP A 112 -0.12 8.38 -4.91
CA ASP A 112 -0.43 9.39 -3.88
C ASP A 112 -0.39 8.82 -2.46
N SER A 113 -0.78 7.56 -2.29
CA SER A 113 -0.69 6.86 -0.99
C SER A 113 0.76 6.67 -0.54
N THR A 114 1.65 6.33 -1.47
CA THR A 114 3.09 6.16 -1.18
C THR A 114 3.75 7.48 -0.85
N LEU A 115 3.37 8.59 -1.51
CA LEU A 115 3.89 9.94 -1.20
C LEU A 115 3.59 10.39 0.24
N ARG A 116 2.55 9.83 0.86
CA ARG A 116 2.21 10.12 2.26
C ARG A 116 2.99 9.30 3.28
N VAL A 117 3.93 8.48 2.84
CA VAL A 117 4.78 7.65 3.72
C VAL A 117 6.16 8.31 3.86
N PRO A 118 6.44 9.05 4.94
CA PRO A 118 7.63 9.89 5.06
C PRO A 118 8.93 9.11 4.87
N TYR A 119 9.10 7.98 5.54
CA TYR A 119 10.34 7.19 5.47
C TYR A 119 10.63 6.61 4.07
N ILE A 120 9.60 6.41 3.24
CA ILE A 120 9.77 6.05 1.83
C ILE A 120 10.25 7.27 1.06
N MET A 121 9.57 8.41 1.23
CA MET A 121 9.89 9.63 0.49
C MET A 121 11.26 10.21 0.80
N ASP A 122 11.75 10.05 2.03
CA ASP A 122 13.13 10.42 2.41
C ASP A 122 14.19 9.68 1.56
N LYS A 123 13.86 8.51 1.02
CA LYS A 123 14.75 7.70 0.18
C LYS A 123 14.60 7.95 -1.32
N ILE A 124 13.46 8.45 -1.74
CA ILE A 124 13.13 8.69 -3.15
C ILE A 124 12.57 10.11 -3.37
N PRO A 125 13.25 11.17 -2.91
CA PRO A 125 12.72 12.54 -2.88
C PRO A 125 12.40 13.10 -4.27
N THR A 126 12.89 12.49 -5.34
CA THR A 126 12.65 12.89 -6.73
C THR A 126 11.51 12.16 -7.41
N ALA A 127 10.95 11.13 -6.75
CA ALA A 127 9.80 10.41 -7.29
C ALA A 127 8.55 11.29 -7.29
N VAL A 128 7.77 11.21 -8.36
CA VAL A 128 6.56 12.03 -8.52
C VAL A 128 5.30 11.19 -8.46
N SER A 129 4.17 11.85 -8.17
CA SER A 129 2.85 11.19 -8.17
C SER A 129 2.46 10.70 -9.55
N ILE A 130 1.93 9.48 -9.60
CA ILE A 130 1.17 8.93 -10.73
C ILE A 130 -0.34 8.90 -10.44
N GLY A 131 -0.80 9.52 -9.34
CA GLY A 131 -2.20 9.52 -8.91
C GLY A 131 -2.56 8.34 -8.01
N ASP A 132 -3.83 7.94 -8.06
CA ASP A 132 -4.37 6.84 -7.27
C ASP A 132 -3.90 5.47 -7.78
N TRP A 133 -3.68 4.52 -6.86
CA TRP A 133 -3.19 3.18 -7.21
C TRP A 133 -4.22 2.31 -7.95
N GLN A 134 -5.53 2.56 -7.77
CA GLN A 134 -6.59 1.84 -8.47
C GLN A 134 -6.83 2.40 -9.88
N VAL A 135 -6.62 3.71 -10.06
CA VAL A 135 -6.81 4.40 -11.34
C VAL A 135 -5.64 5.37 -11.56
N PRO A 136 -4.43 4.86 -11.80
CA PRO A 136 -3.27 5.71 -12.03
C PRO A 136 -3.44 6.55 -13.29
N ASN A 137 -2.81 7.73 -13.29
CA ASN A 137 -2.85 8.67 -14.40
C ASN A 137 -1.85 8.23 -15.49
N ILE A 138 -2.39 7.71 -16.59
CA ILE A 138 -1.62 7.14 -17.70
C ILE A 138 -0.73 8.19 -18.38
N GLU A 139 -1.20 9.42 -18.57
CA GLU A 139 -0.42 10.50 -19.19
C GLU A 139 0.81 10.85 -18.35
N ARG A 140 0.65 10.92 -17.01
CA ARG A 140 1.77 11.10 -16.09
C ARG A 140 2.75 9.94 -16.15
N MET A 141 2.24 8.71 -16.17
CA MET A 141 3.09 7.52 -16.31
C MET A 141 3.93 7.60 -17.58
N PHE A 142 3.32 7.97 -18.72
CA PHE A 142 4.04 8.17 -19.97
C PHE A 142 5.10 9.26 -19.90
N SER A 143 4.77 10.40 -19.32
CA SER A 143 5.72 11.53 -19.20
C SER A 143 6.99 11.18 -18.44
N LEU A 144 6.91 10.15 -17.56
CA LEU A 144 8.05 9.64 -16.81
C LEU A 144 8.94 8.70 -17.63
N ASN A 145 8.52 8.30 -18.83
CA ASN A 145 9.25 7.37 -19.69
C ASN A 145 9.77 6.13 -18.93
N PRO A 146 8.89 5.35 -18.30
CA PRO A 146 9.29 4.20 -17.49
C PRO A 146 9.74 3.03 -18.35
N ASP A 147 10.70 2.24 -17.86
CA ASP A 147 11.03 0.94 -18.43
C ASP A 147 10.01 -0.11 -18.03
N ILE A 148 9.55 -0.05 -16.76
CA ILE A 148 8.55 -0.96 -16.20
C ILE A 148 7.65 -0.25 -15.19
N VAL A 149 6.48 -0.86 -14.97
CA VAL A 149 5.53 -0.53 -13.88
C VAL A 149 5.35 -1.74 -12.98
N ILE A 150 5.43 -1.55 -11.67
CA ILE A 150 5.11 -2.56 -10.65
C ILE A 150 3.78 -2.19 -10.00
N ALA A 151 2.80 -3.08 -10.05
CA ALA A 151 1.47 -2.89 -9.47
C ALA A 151 1.09 -4.06 -8.55
N TYR A 152 -0.02 -3.94 -7.81
CA TYR A 152 -0.57 -5.06 -7.04
C TYR A 152 -1.07 -6.18 -7.94
N SER A 153 -0.86 -7.43 -7.52
CA SER A 153 -1.42 -8.65 -8.14
C SER A 153 -2.84 -8.94 -7.63
N SER A 154 -3.03 -8.84 -6.32
CA SER A 154 -4.32 -9.12 -5.66
C SER A 154 -5.39 -8.05 -5.94
N SER A 155 -4.98 -6.84 -6.31
CA SER A 155 -5.87 -5.74 -6.65
C SER A 155 -5.28 -4.91 -7.79
N LYS A 156 -5.49 -5.38 -9.02
CA LYS A 156 -4.95 -4.75 -10.23
C LYS A 156 -5.59 -3.37 -10.47
N PRO A 157 -4.85 -2.41 -11.07
CA PRO A 157 -5.43 -1.15 -11.51
C PRO A 157 -6.64 -1.37 -12.43
N LYS A 158 -7.70 -0.59 -12.26
CA LYS A 158 -8.94 -0.70 -13.07
C LYS A 158 -8.69 -0.36 -14.55
N ASN A 159 -7.68 0.45 -14.83
CA ASN A 159 -7.27 0.85 -16.18
C ASN A 159 -6.02 0.06 -16.68
N LEU A 160 -5.81 -1.15 -16.17
CA LEU A 160 -4.67 -2.01 -16.55
C LEU A 160 -4.55 -2.22 -18.06
N ASP A 161 -5.68 -2.44 -18.75
CA ASP A 161 -5.71 -2.66 -20.19
C ASP A 161 -5.16 -1.44 -20.97
N LEU A 162 -5.42 -0.22 -20.48
CA LEU A 162 -4.86 0.99 -21.06
C LEU A 162 -3.35 1.09 -20.85
N ILE A 163 -2.85 0.67 -19.69
CA ILE A 163 -1.41 0.62 -19.40
C ILE A 163 -0.73 -0.37 -20.34
N ILE A 164 -1.31 -1.55 -20.53
CA ILE A 164 -0.80 -2.58 -21.45
C ILE A 164 -0.85 -2.08 -22.90
N ALA A 165 -1.95 -1.48 -23.34
CA ALA A 165 -2.11 -0.92 -24.68
C ALA A 165 -1.09 0.19 -24.98
N SER A 166 -0.56 0.81 -23.96
CA SER A 166 0.45 1.86 -24.03
C SER A 166 1.87 1.33 -24.26
N ASN A 167 2.04 0.03 -24.43
CA ASN A 167 3.32 -0.66 -24.61
C ASN A 167 4.31 -0.45 -23.42
N ILE A 168 3.79 -0.16 -22.21
CA ILE A 168 4.58 -0.11 -20.99
C ILE A 168 4.62 -1.53 -20.41
N SER A 169 5.82 -2.05 -20.13
CA SER A 169 5.97 -3.33 -19.46
C SER A 169 5.44 -3.24 -18.03
N ILE A 170 4.51 -4.12 -17.66
CA ILE A 170 3.94 -4.17 -16.33
C ILE A 170 4.19 -5.53 -15.68
N ILE A 171 4.51 -5.50 -14.38
CA ILE A 171 4.59 -6.69 -13.52
C ILE A 171 3.71 -6.48 -12.29
N THR A 172 3.08 -7.56 -11.83
CA THR A 172 2.23 -7.51 -10.64
C THR A 172 2.85 -8.31 -9.49
N LEU A 173 3.22 -7.59 -8.42
CA LEU A 173 3.81 -8.12 -7.19
C LEU A 173 3.06 -7.53 -5.98
N ASP A 174 2.62 -8.38 -5.06
CA ASP A 174 1.89 -7.93 -3.86
C ASP A 174 2.83 -7.43 -2.76
N CYS A 175 3.94 -8.11 -2.52
CA CYS A 175 4.96 -7.77 -1.53
C CYS A 175 4.42 -7.65 -0.09
N PHE A 176 3.39 -8.42 0.27
CA PHE A 176 2.84 -8.44 1.63
C PHE A 176 2.36 -9.80 2.13
N LYS A 177 2.03 -10.75 1.26
CA LYS A 177 1.54 -12.07 1.67
C LYS A 177 2.71 -12.95 2.10
N LEU A 178 2.58 -13.62 3.24
CA LEU A 178 3.63 -14.50 3.76
C LEU A 178 4.06 -15.57 2.75
N SER A 179 3.09 -16.18 2.05
CA SER A 179 3.34 -17.23 1.05
C SER A 179 4.15 -16.79 -0.16
N THR A 180 4.12 -15.50 -0.50
CA THR A 180 4.78 -14.98 -1.72
C THR A 180 5.85 -13.93 -1.43
N LEU A 181 5.97 -13.46 -0.19
CA LEU A 181 6.84 -12.36 0.19
C LEU A 181 8.32 -12.60 -0.20
N ALA A 182 8.82 -13.81 0.04
CA ALA A 182 10.19 -14.19 -0.32
C ALA A 182 10.38 -14.27 -1.84
N SER A 183 9.42 -14.83 -2.58
CA SER A 183 9.47 -14.91 -4.04
C SER A 183 9.34 -13.53 -4.69
N ASP A 184 8.48 -12.66 -4.17
CA ASP A 184 8.33 -11.27 -4.63
C ASP A 184 9.63 -10.49 -4.44
N ALA A 185 10.32 -10.68 -3.30
CA ALA A 185 11.63 -10.08 -3.06
C ALA A 185 12.67 -10.54 -4.08
N ARG A 186 12.75 -11.85 -4.35
CA ARG A 186 13.66 -12.40 -5.36
C ARG A 186 13.35 -11.87 -6.76
N ALA A 187 12.07 -11.72 -7.09
CA ALA A 187 11.63 -11.11 -8.35
C ALA A 187 12.15 -9.67 -8.46
N LEU A 188 11.99 -8.86 -7.41
CA LEU A 188 12.52 -7.49 -7.35
C LEU A 188 14.05 -7.47 -7.42
N GLY A 189 14.73 -8.39 -6.74
CA GLY A 189 16.20 -8.55 -6.82
C GLY A 189 16.67 -8.81 -8.25
N LYS A 190 15.97 -9.67 -9.00
CA LYS A 190 16.25 -9.95 -10.41
C LYS A 190 16.02 -8.73 -11.30
N ILE A 191 14.90 -8.03 -11.10
CA ILE A 191 14.55 -6.80 -11.83
C ILE A 191 15.59 -5.70 -11.61
N THR A 192 16.03 -5.51 -10.39
CA THR A 192 16.95 -4.44 -10.00
C THR A 192 18.44 -4.82 -10.05
N GLY A 193 18.76 -6.09 -10.31
CA GLY A 193 20.14 -6.60 -10.25
C GLY A 193 20.68 -6.67 -8.81
N LYS A 194 19.79 -6.69 -7.79
CA LYS A 194 20.11 -6.71 -6.36
C LYS A 194 19.80 -8.07 -5.73
N MET A 195 20.25 -9.14 -6.40
CA MET A 195 19.93 -10.52 -5.99
C MET A 195 20.43 -10.88 -4.59
N ASN A 196 21.64 -10.41 -4.21
CA ASN A 196 22.21 -10.75 -2.91
C ASN A 196 21.39 -10.14 -1.76
N GLU A 197 21.02 -8.87 -1.89
CA GLU A 197 20.21 -8.14 -0.91
C GLU A 197 18.80 -8.74 -0.81
N ALA A 198 18.21 -9.06 -1.95
CA ALA A 198 16.90 -9.70 -2.02
C ALA A 198 16.90 -11.11 -1.40
N GLU A 199 17.98 -11.89 -1.61
CA GLU A 199 18.12 -13.24 -1.05
C GLU A 199 18.27 -13.18 0.48
N VAL A 200 19.02 -12.21 1.01
CA VAL A 200 19.13 -12.01 2.47
C VAL A 200 17.74 -11.77 3.08
N TYR A 201 16.94 -10.88 2.47
CA TYR A 201 15.58 -10.63 2.92
C TYR A 201 14.68 -11.86 2.78
N ALA A 202 14.73 -12.54 1.64
CA ALA A 202 13.91 -13.72 1.38
C ALA A 202 14.15 -14.84 2.41
N ARG A 203 15.42 -15.07 2.77
CA ARG A 203 15.77 -16.03 3.83
C ARG A 203 15.26 -15.60 5.20
N MET A 204 15.35 -14.34 5.57
CA MET A 204 14.79 -13.86 6.85
C MET A 204 13.29 -14.16 6.94
N VAL A 205 12.54 -13.99 5.85
CA VAL A 205 11.12 -14.33 5.78
C VAL A 205 10.91 -15.84 5.91
N GLU A 206 11.61 -16.65 5.10
CA GLU A 206 11.48 -18.11 5.08
C GLU A 206 11.87 -18.75 6.42
N ASP A 207 12.97 -18.30 7.02
CA ASP A 207 13.44 -18.80 8.32
C ASP A 207 12.43 -18.47 9.43
N SER A 208 11.88 -17.26 9.43
CA SER A 208 10.85 -16.84 10.41
C SER A 208 9.58 -17.68 10.28
N ILE A 209 9.09 -17.88 9.06
CA ILE A 209 7.91 -18.72 8.79
C ILE A 209 8.19 -20.19 9.20
N ALA A 210 9.36 -20.72 8.86
CA ALA A 210 9.73 -22.08 9.19
C ALA A 210 9.83 -22.29 10.72
N GLN A 211 10.40 -21.31 11.44
CA GLN A 211 10.51 -21.35 12.88
C GLN A 211 9.13 -21.33 13.56
N VAL A 212 8.24 -20.41 13.16
CA VAL A 212 6.88 -20.36 13.69
C VAL A 212 6.14 -21.66 13.40
N ASN A 213 6.14 -22.12 12.14
CA ASN A 213 5.52 -23.39 11.75
C ASN A 213 6.06 -24.59 12.54
N GLY A 214 7.37 -24.58 12.86
CA GLY A 214 8.00 -25.65 13.64
C GLY A 214 7.47 -25.72 15.07
N TRP A 215 7.13 -24.58 15.69
CA TRP A 215 6.51 -24.52 17.02
C TRP A 215 5.00 -24.80 16.94
N ILE A 216 4.27 -24.18 16.06
CA ILE A 216 2.83 -24.34 15.91
C ILE A 216 2.44 -25.80 15.68
N LYS A 217 3.22 -26.56 14.88
CA LYS A 217 2.98 -28.01 14.66
C LYS A 217 3.06 -28.87 15.91
N LYS A 218 3.68 -28.38 17.01
CA LYS A 218 3.74 -29.10 18.28
C LYS A 218 2.53 -28.82 19.17
N ILE A 219 1.73 -27.80 18.85
CA ILE A 219 0.53 -27.43 19.59
C ILE A 219 -0.66 -28.19 18.97
N PRO A 220 -1.42 -28.95 19.75
CA PRO A 220 -2.64 -29.59 19.24
C PRO A 220 -3.61 -28.54 18.72
N SER A 221 -4.19 -28.80 17.54
CA SER A 221 -5.07 -27.82 16.85
C SER A 221 -6.34 -27.46 17.65
N GLU A 222 -6.80 -28.32 18.56
CA GLU A 222 -7.90 -28.05 19.48
C GLU A 222 -7.57 -26.93 20.48
N LYS A 223 -6.28 -26.64 20.73
CA LYS A 223 -5.81 -25.56 21.59
C LYS A 223 -5.64 -24.23 20.87
N TYR A 224 -5.85 -24.18 19.54
CA TYR A 224 -5.78 -22.92 18.81
C TYR A 224 -6.96 -22.03 19.23
N PRO A 225 -6.72 -20.78 19.65
CA PRO A 225 -7.78 -19.90 20.11
C PRO A 225 -8.64 -19.40 18.95
N GLU A 226 -9.92 -19.15 19.22
CA GLU A 226 -10.87 -18.49 18.30
C GLU A 226 -10.57 -16.98 18.21
N VAL A 227 -10.38 -16.46 17.02
CA VAL A 227 -9.91 -15.08 16.78
C VAL A 227 -10.84 -14.33 15.83
N TYR A 228 -11.23 -13.14 16.23
CA TYR A 228 -11.82 -12.15 15.35
C TYR A 228 -10.72 -11.20 14.83
N PHE A 229 -10.48 -11.22 13.53
CA PHE A 229 -9.51 -10.33 12.90
C PHE A 229 -10.26 -9.26 12.11
N GLU A 230 -10.31 -8.03 12.62
CA GLU A 230 -11.00 -6.92 12.00
C GLU A 230 -10.05 -6.11 11.12
N MET A 231 -10.47 -5.91 9.87
CA MET A 231 -9.76 -5.09 8.88
C MET A 231 -9.90 -3.59 9.18
N TYR A 232 -9.46 -2.72 8.25
CA TYR A 232 -9.50 -1.25 8.40
C TYR A 232 -10.89 -0.71 8.74
N THR A 233 -11.93 -1.17 8.02
CA THR A 233 -13.30 -0.75 8.25
C THR A 233 -13.91 -1.55 9.39
N GLU A 234 -14.62 -0.86 10.26
CA GLU A 234 -15.33 -1.50 11.38
C GLU A 234 -16.21 -2.66 10.91
N TYR A 235 -16.24 -3.71 11.72
CA TYR A 235 -17.01 -4.93 11.45
C TYR A 235 -16.72 -5.58 10.08
N THR A 236 -15.55 -5.32 9.50
CA THR A 236 -15.09 -6.04 8.32
C THR A 236 -14.10 -7.11 8.77
N ALA A 237 -14.56 -8.36 8.84
CA ALA A 237 -13.76 -9.51 9.21
C ALA A 237 -12.81 -9.89 8.06
N ALA A 238 -11.55 -10.17 8.39
CA ALA A 238 -10.65 -10.90 7.50
C ALA A 238 -11.16 -12.34 7.33
N ALA A 239 -11.11 -12.85 6.11
CA ALA A 239 -11.63 -14.18 5.78
C ALA A 239 -10.64 -14.91 4.85
N PRO A 240 -10.86 -16.20 4.53
CA PRO A 240 -9.95 -17.03 3.76
C PRO A 240 -9.47 -16.38 2.46
N GLY A 241 -8.13 -16.41 2.23
CA GLY A 241 -7.49 -15.77 1.08
C GLY A 241 -7.03 -14.33 1.29
N SER A 242 -7.31 -13.72 2.46
CA SER A 242 -6.66 -12.46 2.85
C SER A 242 -5.28 -12.72 3.47
N GLY A 243 -4.37 -11.74 3.39
CA GLY A 243 -3.08 -11.83 4.07
C GLY A 243 -3.19 -11.91 5.59
N ALA A 244 -4.23 -11.30 6.19
CA ALA A 244 -4.50 -11.39 7.63
C ALA A 244 -4.97 -12.79 8.06
N ASP A 245 -5.80 -13.45 7.25
CA ASP A 245 -6.22 -14.84 7.51
C ASP A 245 -5.03 -15.80 7.37
N GLU A 246 -4.22 -15.63 6.33
CA GLU A 246 -2.99 -16.40 6.14
C GLU A 246 -2.06 -16.27 7.35
N MET A 247 -1.81 -15.05 7.81
CA MET A 247 -0.97 -14.75 8.97
C MET A 247 -1.54 -15.36 10.25
N LEU A 248 -2.83 -15.17 10.50
CA LEU A 248 -3.52 -15.71 11.67
C LEU A 248 -3.44 -17.23 11.73
N THR A 249 -3.72 -17.89 10.62
CA THR A 249 -3.67 -19.36 10.51
C THR A 249 -2.24 -19.88 10.69
N ALA A 250 -1.25 -19.24 10.10
CA ALA A 250 0.15 -19.58 10.28
C ALA A 250 0.63 -19.38 11.73
N ALA A 251 0.03 -18.43 12.45
CA ALA A 251 0.28 -18.19 13.88
C ALA A 251 -0.50 -19.13 14.82
N GLY A 252 -1.24 -20.11 14.30
CA GLY A 252 -2.03 -21.08 15.10
C GLY A 252 -3.29 -20.50 15.71
N GLY A 253 -3.90 -19.51 15.07
CA GLY A 253 -5.24 -19.01 15.42
C GLY A 253 -6.33 -19.62 14.56
N LYS A 254 -7.54 -19.77 15.11
CA LYS A 254 -8.75 -20.14 14.38
C LYS A 254 -9.54 -18.89 14.02
N ASN A 255 -9.65 -18.61 12.72
CA ASN A 255 -10.42 -17.46 12.26
C ASN A 255 -11.92 -17.74 12.39
N ILE A 256 -12.66 -16.95 13.17
CA ILE A 256 -14.13 -17.10 13.30
C ILE A 256 -14.88 -16.83 11.99
N ALA A 257 -14.22 -16.27 10.98
CA ALA A 257 -14.75 -16.08 9.62
C ALA A 257 -14.27 -17.14 8.62
N ALA A 258 -13.67 -18.28 9.05
CA ALA A 258 -13.09 -19.30 8.18
C ALA A 258 -14.10 -19.92 7.19
N GLY A 259 -15.41 -19.92 7.50
CA GLY A 259 -16.47 -20.44 6.64
C GLY A 259 -16.94 -19.51 5.51
N VAL A 260 -16.29 -18.38 5.31
CA VAL A 260 -16.68 -17.38 4.31
C VAL A 260 -15.93 -17.58 3.00
N SER A 261 -16.62 -17.55 1.85
CA SER A 261 -16.02 -17.72 0.51
C SER A 261 -15.58 -16.39 -0.12
N ALA A 262 -15.04 -15.47 0.68
CA ALA A 262 -14.50 -14.17 0.24
C ALA A 262 -13.29 -13.80 1.12
N SER A 263 -12.39 -12.97 0.64
CA SER A 263 -11.21 -12.52 1.41
C SER A 263 -11.55 -11.58 2.58
N SER A 264 -12.75 -11.03 2.59
CA SER A 264 -13.31 -10.26 3.70
C SER A 264 -14.84 -10.25 3.65
N ILE A 265 -15.47 -10.05 4.83
CA ILE A 265 -16.92 -9.94 4.93
C ILE A 265 -17.31 -8.84 5.93
N LYS A 266 -18.32 -8.06 5.58
CA LYS A 266 -18.97 -7.15 6.52
C LYS A 266 -19.92 -7.96 7.41
N VAL A 267 -19.73 -7.88 8.73
CA VAL A 267 -20.51 -8.60 9.73
C VAL A 267 -21.29 -7.63 10.61
N SER A 268 -22.29 -8.13 11.35
CA SER A 268 -22.99 -7.31 12.38
C SER A 268 -22.27 -7.40 13.73
N PRO A 269 -22.51 -6.46 14.65
CA PRO A 269 -22.02 -6.56 16.02
C PRO A 269 -22.41 -7.87 16.71
N GLU A 270 -23.68 -8.29 16.52
CA GLU A 270 -24.24 -9.52 17.08
C GLU A 270 -23.55 -10.78 16.53
N TRP A 271 -23.11 -10.73 15.27
CA TRP A 271 -22.38 -11.82 14.66
C TRP A 271 -21.05 -12.10 15.37
N VAL A 272 -20.35 -11.03 15.78
CA VAL A 272 -19.09 -11.15 16.54
C VAL A 272 -19.38 -11.64 17.95
N VAL A 273 -20.37 -11.03 18.62
CA VAL A 273 -20.79 -11.43 20.00
C VAL A 273 -21.19 -12.89 20.05
N ALA A 274 -21.98 -13.38 19.07
CA ALA A 274 -22.45 -14.77 19.03
C ALA A 274 -21.32 -15.80 18.86
N ARG A 275 -20.14 -15.40 18.34
CA ARG A 275 -18.99 -16.27 18.13
C ARG A 275 -17.98 -16.26 19.27
N GLN A 276 -18.16 -15.40 20.24
CA GLN A 276 -17.37 -15.35 21.48
C GLN A 276 -15.85 -15.50 21.27
N PRO A 277 -15.20 -14.69 20.42
CA PRO A 277 -13.77 -14.85 20.15
C PRO A 277 -12.95 -14.67 21.45
N GLU A 278 -11.87 -15.46 21.54
CA GLU A 278 -10.92 -15.42 22.65
C GLU A 278 -9.88 -14.30 22.48
N TYR A 279 -9.63 -13.91 21.23
CA TYR A 279 -8.75 -12.80 20.85
C TYR A 279 -9.41 -11.92 19.77
N ILE A 280 -9.11 -10.63 19.81
CA ILE A 280 -9.53 -9.66 18.82
C ILE A 280 -8.31 -8.90 18.33
N PHE A 281 -8.07 -8.92 17.01
CA PHE A 281 -7.09 -8.06 16.34
C PHE A 281 -7.79 -7.04 15.46
N LYS A 282 -7.39 -5.78 15.58
CA LYS A 282 -7.86 -4.67 14.74
C LYS A 282 -6.70 -4.10 13.96
N VAL A 283 -6.74 -4.18 12.63
CA VAL A 283 -5.75 -3.49 11.78
C VAL A 283 -6.16 -2.05 11.55
N VAL A 284 -5.21 -1.14 11.69
CA VAL A 284 -5.41 0.29 11.39
C VAL A 284 -4.56 0.70 10.20
N SER A 285 -5.12 1.57 9.37
CA SER A 285 -4.42 2.15 8.23
C SER A 285 -3.30 3.09 8.70
N SER A 286 -2.20 3.16 7.96
CA SER A 286 -1.15 4.17 8.16
C SER A 286 -1.63 5.62 8.03
N SER A 287 -2.82 5.84 7.46
CA SER A 287 -3.49 7.13 7.40
C SER A 287 -4.35 7.46 8.62
N ASP A 288 -4.61 6.50 9.52
CA ASP A 288 -5.30 6.74 10.78
C ASP A 288 -4.28 7.31 11.79
N THR A 289 -4.50 8.55 12.21
CA THR A 289 -3.60 9.27 13.13
C THR A 289 -4.04 9.22 14.58
N ARG A 290 -5.16 8.53 14.89
CA ARG A 290 -5.66 8.39 16.25
C ARG A 290 -4.70 7.55 17.09
N PRO A 291 -4.55 7.86 18.40
CA PRO A 291 -3.82 7.00 19.32
C PRO A 291 -4.43 5.59 19.37
N TYR A 292 -3.58 4.56 19.36
CA TYR A 292 -4.06 3.17 19.44
C TYR A 292 -4.86 2.89 20.72
N SER A 293 -4.57 3.59 21.82
CA SER A 293 -5.33 3.53 23.06
C SER A 293 -6.79 4.00 22.88
N GLU A 294 -7.03 5.00 22.05
CA GLU A 294 -8.38 5.49 21.72
C GLU A 294 -9.13 4.42 20.90
N ILE A 295 -8.50 3.89 19.86
CA ILE A 295 -9.09 2.82 19.04
C ILE A 295 -9.40 1.58 19.88
N LEU A 296 -8.49 1.19 20.78
CA LEU A 296 -8.71 0.08 21.70
C LEU A 296 -9.91 0.33 22.62
N ALA A 297 -10.02 1.56 23.17
CA ALA A 297 -11.14 1.93 24.02
C ALA A 297 -12.47 1.89 23.26
N GLU A 298 -12.51 2.38 22.02
CA GLU A 298 -13.69 2.28 21.16
C GLU A 298 -14.10 0.83 20.92
N LEU A 299 -13.15 -0.06 20.60
CA LEU A 299 -13.41 -1.48 20.41
C LEU A 299 -14.04 -2.12 21.65
N LYS A 300 -13.43 -1.92 22.82
CA LYS A 300 -13.92 -2.52 24.08
C LYS A 300 -15.29 -2.00 24.49
N ASN A 301 -15.63 -0.76 24.13
CA ASN A 301 -16.91 -0.12 24.49
C ASN A 301 -18.03 -0.35 23.46
N ARG A 302 -17.82 -1.15 22.41
CA ARG A 302 -18.87 -1.47 21.44
C ARG A 302 -20.04 -2.20 22.10
N PRO A 303 -21.30 -1.94 21.65
CA PRO A 303 -22.48 -2.58 22.21
C PRO A 303 -22.38 -4.10 22.24
N GLY A 304 -22.58 -4.70 23.41
CA GLY A 304 -22.54 -6.16 23.63
C GLY A 304 -21.13 -6.77 23.76
N TRP A 305 -20.06 -6.03 23.47
CA TRP A 305 -18.71 -6.58 23.45
C TRP A 305 -18.15 -6.88 24.85
N SER A 306 -18.67 -6.28 25.91
CA SER A 306 -18.31 -6.60 27.30
C SER A 306 -18.55 -8.06 27.69
N THR A 307 -19.36 -8.81 26.93
CA THR A 307 -19.60 -10.25 27.14
C THR A 307 -18.63 -11.16 26.41
N ILE A 308 -17.79 -10.60 25.50
CA ILE A 308 -16.85 -11.36 24.67
C ILE A 308 -15.63 -11.73 25.52
N PRO A 309 -15.16 -13.00 25.54
CA PRO A 309 -13.99 -13.44 26.27
C PRO A 309 -12.73 -12.60 26.01
N ALA A 310 -12.50 -12.21 24.75
CA ALA A 310 -11.37 -11.35 24.40
C ALA A 310 -11.40 -10.01 25.15
N VAL A 311 -12.58 -9.40 25.32
CA VAL A 311 -12.72 -8.12 26.02
C VAL A 311 -12.58 -8.31 27.54
N GLN A 312 -13.18 -9.38 28.09
CA GLN A 312 -13.12 -9.68 29.50
C GLN A 312 -11.70 -10.01 30.01
N ASN A 313 -10.88 -10.60 29.15
CA ASN A 313 -9.52 -11.01 29.47
C ASN A 313 -8.43 -10.07 28.93
N ASP A 314 -8.79 -8.86 28.48
CA ASP A 314 -7.87 -7.86 27.90
C ASP A 314 -7.06 -8.37 26.68
N ARG A 315 -7.65 -9.27 25.88
CA ARG A 315 -7.04 -9.86 24.67
C ARG A 315 -7.52 -9.19 23.39
N VAL A 316 -7.55 -7.86 23.40
CA VAL A 316 -7.92 -7.01 22.27
C VAL A 316 -6.71 -6.17 21.86
N TYR A 317 -6.29 -6.27 20.61
CA TYR A 317 -5.05 -5.67 20.13
C TYR A 317 -5.29 -4.81 18.89
N VAL A 318 -4.63 -3.66 18.80
CA VAL A 318 -4.59 -2.78 17.64
C VAL A 318 -3.26 -2.98 16.94
N LEU A 319 -3.31 -3.30 15.65
CA LEU A 319 -2.14 -3.62 14.81
C LEU A 319 -1.93 -2.54 13.75
N ALA A 320 -0.69 -2.12 13.56
CA ALA A 320 -0.31 -1.32 12.40
C ALA A 320 -0.45 -2.13 11.11
N ASN A 321 -0.86 -1.48 10.04
CA ASN A 321 -0.90 -2.06 8.70
C ASN A 321 0.43 -2.70 8.28
N ASP A 322 1.53 -2.06 8.62
CA ASP A 322 2.88 -2.39 8.15
C ASP A 322 3.34 -3.80 8.51
N ILE A 323 2.86 -4.34 9.66
CA ILE A 323 3.20 -5.70 10.11
C ILE A 323 2.17 -6.76 9.68
N VAL A 324 1.09 -6.35 9.03
CA VAL A 324 0.05 -7.27 8.52
C VAL A 324 0.07 -7.32 6.99
N TYR A 325 0.19 -6.15 6.35
CA TYR A 325 0.12 -5.99 4.90
C TYR A 325 1.32 -5.21 4.36
N GLY A 326 2.54 -5.70 4.66
CA GLY A 326 3.75 -5.06 4.19
C GLY A 326 4.97 -5.98 4.24
N PRO A 327 6.12 -5.49 3.84
CA PRO A 327 7.37 -6.26 3.88
C PRO A 327 7.77 -6.77 5.28
N ARG A 328 7.15 -6.24 6.35
CA ARG A 328 7.36 -6.64 7.74
C ARG A 328 6.39 -7.72 8.23
N ALA A 329 5.57 -8.29 7.34
CA ALA A 329 4.54 -9.28 7.70
C ALA A 329 5.13 -10.51 8.42
N TYR A 330 6.36 -10.92 8.12
CA TYR A 330 7.01 -12.02 8.84
C TYR A 330 7.30 -11.68 10.32
N VAL A 331 7.55 -10.42 10.64
CA VAL A 331 7.66 -9.94 12.03
C VAL A 331 6.29 -9.97 12.71
N GLY A 332 5.26 -9.52 12.00
CA GLY A 332 3.88 -9.59 12.47
C GLY A 332 3.42 -11.02 12.78
N LEU A 333 3.81 -11.99 11.94
CA LEU A 333 3.56 -13.41 12.16
C LEU A 333 4.13 -13.87 13.51
N VAL A 334 5.39 -13.56 13.78
CA VAL A 334 6.05 -13.93 15.05
C VAL A 334 5.35 -13.26 16.22
N TRP A 335 4.96 -12.01 16.07
CA TRP A 335 4.28 -11.27 17.14
C TRP A 335 2.90 -11.83 17.46
N ILE A 336 2.10 -12.12 16.44
CA ILE A 336 0.77 -12.73 16.62
C ILE A 336 0.91 -14.13 17.22
N ALA A 337 1.88 -14.94 16.76
CA ALA A 337 2.14 -16.25 17.35
C ALA A 337 2.49 -16.16 18.85
N GLN A 338 3.32 -15.19 19.24
CA GLN A 338 3.66 -14.95 20.64
C GLN A 338 2.45 -14.50 21.49
N ILE A 339 1.56 -13.69 20.92
CA ILE A 339 0.32 -13.27 21.61
C ILE A 339 -0.63 -14.46 21.80
N LEU A 340 -0.79 -15.31 20.78
CA LEU A 340 -1.71 -16.44 20.84
C LEU A 340 -1.17 -17.61 21.69
N HIS A 341 0.16 -17.80 21.69
CA HIS A 341 0.85 -18.94 22.32
C HIS A 341 2.09 -18.46 23.11
N PRO A 342 1.90 -17.67 24.19
CA PRO A 342 3.01 -17.02 24.89
C PRO A 342 4.01 -17.99 25.51
N ASP A 343 3.56 -19.16 25.95
CA ASP A 343 4.42 -20.17 26.58
C ASP A 343 5.37 -20.83 25.58
N GLU A 344 4.96 -20.98 24.32
CA GLU A 344 5.74 -21.59 23.25
C GLU A 344 6.70 -20.61 22.57
N PHE A 345 6.37 -19.31 22.57
CA PHE A 345 7.12 -18.26 21.85
C PHE A 345 7.80 -17.25 22.79
N TRP A 346 8.03 -17.61 24.06
CA TRP A 346 8.57 -16.71 25.08
C TRP A 346 9.97 -16.16 24.77
N ASP A 347 10.81 -16.93 24.05
CA ASP A 347 12.18 -16.57 23.66
C ASP A 347 12.28 -15.86 22.28
N MET A 348 11.17 -15.72 21.58
CA MET A 348 11.13 -14.95 20.36
C MET A 348 10.97 -13.45 20.67
N HIS A 349 11.74 -12.63 19.97
CA HIS A 349 11.82 -11.20 20.24
C HIS A 349 11.40 -10.38 18.98
N PRO A 350 10.10 -10.36 18.64
CA PRO A 350 9.63 -9.69 17.42
C PRO A 350 9.94 -8.18 17.40
N ARG A 351 10.03 -7.54 18.56
CA ARG A 351 10.49 -6.15 18.67
C ARG A 351 11.92 -5.97 18.16
N ASN A 352 12.84 -6.88 18.50
CA ASN A 352 14.21 -6.84 18.00
C ASN A 352 14.25 -7.10 16.48
N MET A 353 13.45 -8.04 16.01
CA MET A 353 13.33 -8.30 14.56
C MET A 353 12.83 -7.05 13.81
N LEU A 354 11.88 -6.29 14.36
CA LEU A 354 11.41 -5.04 13.80
C LEU A 354 12.51 -3.96 13.79
N ILE A 355 13.26 -3.85 14.88
CA ILE A 355 14.40 -2.92 14.98
C ILE A 355 15.45 -3.28 13.93
N ASP A 356 15.80 -4.55 13.78
CA ASP A 356 16.77 -5.01 12.80
C ASP A 356 16.30 -4.75 11.36
N TYR A 357 15.00 -5.00 11.08
CA TYR A 357 14.40 -4.64 9.81
C TYR A 357 14.50 -3.14 9.54
N ASN A 358 14.07 -2.31 10.50
CA ASN A 358 14.07 -0.86 10.34
C ASN A 358 15.50 -0.31 10.16
N ASN A 359 16.48 -0.81 10.90
CA ASN A 359 17.88 -0.42 10.75
C ASN A 359 18.42 -0.77 9.36
N ARG A 360 18.03 -1.91 8.82
CA ARG A 360 18.54 -2.41 7.52
C ARG A 360 17.84 -1.76 6.33
N TYR A 361 16.52 -1.58 6.39
CA TYR A 361 15.69 -1.26 5.23
C TYR A 361 15.03 0.13 5.29
N VAL A 362 14.85 0.72 6.49
CA VAL A 362 14.07 1.94 6.70
C VAL A 362 14.90 3.11 7.25
N ASN A 363 16.17 2.90 7.67
CA ASN A 363 17.04 3.87 8.37
C ASN A 363 16.72 4.15 9.84
N GLY A 364 16.39 3.14 10.61
CA GLY A 364 16.59 3.13 12.06
C GLY A 364 15.71 3.99 12.96
N THR A 365 14.93 4.93 12.43
CA THR A 365 14.23 5.93 13.26
C THR A 365 12.75 5.64 13.48
N ASN A 366 12.14 4.71 12.77
CA ASN A 366 10.72 4.44 12.91
C ASN A 366 10.47 3.31 13.92
N THR A 367 10.63 3.60 15.20
CA THR A 367 10.20 2.75 16.33
C THR A 367 8.72 2.95 16.65
N THR A 368 7.90 3.30 15.66
CA THR A 368 6.46 3.44 15.86
C THR A 368 5.90 2.17 16.51
N MET A 369 5.03 2.37 17.47
CA MET A 369 4.26 1.29 18.07
C MET A 369 3.48 0.58 16.97
N VAL A 370 3.76 -0.70 16.77
CA VAL A 370 3.13 -1.49 15.70
C VAL A 370 2.05 -2.42 16.23
N ILE A 371 2.04 -2.66 17.55
CA ILE A 371 1.00 -3.41 18.29
C ILE A 371 0.73 -2.70 19.62
N TYR A 372 -0.53 -2.65 20.00
CA TYR A 372 -0.99 -2.09 21.27
C TYR A 372 -2.13 -2.95 21.84
N PRO A 373 -2.19 -3.25 23.12
CA PRO A 373 -1.18 -3.01 24.15
C PRO A 373 0.08 -3.85 24.01
#